data_eff8554fd329e0b87a0a33cd460b0fb9
#
_entry.id   eff8554fd329e0b87a0a33cd460b0fb9
#
_cell.length_a   1.000
_cell.length_b   1.000
_cell.length_c   1.000
_cell.angle_alpha   90.00
_cell.angle_beta   90.00
_cell.angle_gamma   90.00
#
_symmetry.space_group_name_H-M   'P 1'
#
loop_
_entity.id
_entity.type
_entity.pdbx_description
1 polymer ?
#
loop_
_entity_poly.entity_id
_entity_poly.type
_entity_poly.pdbx_seq_one_letter_code
_entity_poly.pdbx_strand_id
1 'polypeptide(L)'
;MCIRDRYHGWINVHDSDMYQEVHNHIPAIISGIYYIQFDTDKDNSVQFINPNPVYNTLMDTLNLNVHNPMMSPRIGLNFNEGDMILFPSTLDHFVPKAKQPHDQLRISLSFNVSPTSVHPSGRMTT
;
A
#
# COMPACT_ATOMS: atom_id res chain seq x y z
N MET A 1 -14.57 3.32 -25.60
CA MET A 1 -15.25 2.48 -24.60
C MET A 1 -14.95 3.13 -23.24
N CYS A 2 -15.93 3.78 -22.62
CA CYS A 2 -15.73 4.38 -21.30
C CYS A 2 -16.00 3.30 -20.25
N ILE A 3 -14.96 2.87 -19.57
CA ILE A 3 -15.10 2.02 -18.40
C ILE A 3 -15.48 2.97 -17.25
N ARG A 4 -16.71 2.86 -16.74
CA ARG A 4 -17.09 3.53 -15.49
C ARG A 4 -16.68 2.65 -14.32
N ASP A 5 -15.48 2.90 -13.82
CA ASP A 5 -15.03 2.25 -12.58
C ASP A 5 -15.52 3.05 -11.38
N ARG A 6 -15.90 2.36 -10.31
CA ARG A 6 -16.12 3.02 -9.04
C ARG A 6 -14.78 3.19 -8.36
N TYR A 7 -14.42 4.43 -8.10
CA TYR A 7 -13.30 4.75 -7.24
C TYR A 7 -13.83 5.29 -5.90
N HIS A 8 -13.15 4.91 -4.85
CA HIS A 8 -13.37 5.43 -3.51
C HIS A 8 -12.05 5.96 -3.00
N GLY A 9 -11.99 7.24 -2.65
CA GLY A 9 -10.78 7.91 -2.21
C GLY A 9 -10.97 8.63 -0.90
N TRP A 10 -9.91 8.72 -0.10
CA TRP A 10 -9.88 9.44 1.18
C TRP A 10 -8.48 9.99 1.44
N ILE A 11 -8.42 11.04 2.28
CA ILE A 11 -7.17 11.66 2.70
C ILE A 11 -6.81 11.13 4.09
N ASN A 12 -5.55 10.68 4.23
CA ASN A 12 -4.95 10.33 5.51
C ASN A 12 -4.08 11.50 5.97
N VAL A 13 -4.28 11.92 7.20
CA VAL A 13 -3.46 12.94 7.86
C VAL A 13 -2.89 12.32 9.13
N HIS A 14 -1.58 12.15 9.17
CA HIS A 14 -0.88 11.51 10.27
C HIS A 14 0.16 12.45 10.88
N ASP A 15 0.20 12.51 12.20
CA ASP A 15 1.37 13.00 12.93
C ASP A 15 2.46 11.90 13.04
N SER A 16 3.55 12.22 13.70
CA SER A 16 4.70 11.31 13.82
C SER A 16 4.40 10.03 14.64
N ASP A 17 3.38 10.04 15.50
CA ASP A 17 3.01 8.92 16.37
C ASP A 17 1.93 8.02 15.78
N MET A 18 1.24 8.48 14.75
CA MET A 18 0.19 7.72 14.10
C MET A 18 0.75 6.64 13.17
N TYR A 19 0.05 5.51 13.12
CA TYR A 19 0.38 4.35 12.29
C TYR A 19 -0.91 3.72 11.73
N GLN A 20 -0.78 2.89 10.73
CA GLN A 20 -1.86 2.03 10.24
C GLN A 20 -1.47 0.57 10.43
N GLU A 21 -2.37 -0.20 11.03
CA GLU A 21 -2.20 -1.65 11.18
C GLU A 21 -2.25 -2.37 9.84
N VAL A 22 -1.83 -3.64 9.85
CA VAL A 22 -1.88 -4.50 8.67
C VAL A 22 -3.32 -4.66 8.20
N HIS A 23 -3.57 -4.36 6.94
CA HIS A 23 -4.88 -4.47 6.30
C HIS A 23 -4.74 -4.65 4.79
N ASN A 24 -5.85 -4.91 4.13
CA ASN A 24 -6.01 -4.91 2.68
C ASN A 24 -7.35 -4.25 2.29
N HIS A 25 -7.61 -4.14 1.01
CA HIS A 25 -8.80 -3.43 0.51
C HIS A 25 -9.73 -4.32 -0.33
N ILE A 26 -9.83 -5.61 0.01
CA ILE A 26 -10.83 -6.49 -0.62
C ILE A 26 -12.24 -5.93 -0.36
N PRO A 27 -13.14 -5.84 -1.36
CA PRO A 27 -13.10 -6.47 -2.69
C PRO A 27 -12.60 -5.58 -3.85
N ALA A 28 -11.90 -4.49 -3.58
CA ALA A 28 -11.32 -3.70 -4.66
C ALA A 28 -10.25 -4.51 -5.42
N ILE A 29 -9.92 -4.08 -6.66
CA ILE A 29 -8.92 -4.75 -7.49
C ILE A 29 -7.57 -4.06 -7.37
N ILE A 30 -7.56 -2.72 -7.49
CA ILE A 30 -6.35 -1.91 -7.40
C ILE A 30 -6.55 -0.87 -6.31
N SER A 31 -5.53 -0.72 -5.49
CA SER A 31 -5.39 0.37 -4.52
C SER A 31 -4.25 1.29 -4.90
N GLY A 32 -4.34 2.54 -4.53
CA GLY A 32 -3.29 3.51 -4.77
C GLY A 32 -3.09 4.44 -3.59
N ILE A 33 -1.87 4.92 -3.44
CA ILE A 33 -1.49 5.95 -2.48
C ILE A 33 -0.69 7.03 -3.22
N TYR A 34 -1.10 8.28 -3.07
CA TYR A 34 -0.39 9.45 -3.55
C TYR A 34 0.09 10.28 -2.36
N TYR A 35 1.38 10.57 -2.28
CA TYR A 35 1.98 11.33 -1.19
C TYR A 35 1.88 12.82 -1.46
N ILE A 36 0.94 13.49 -0.79
CA ILE A 36 0.71 14.94 -0.93
C ILE A 36 1.76 15.73 -0.16
N GLN A 37 2.07 15.28 1.07
CA GLN A 37 3.07 15.84 1.96
C GLN A 37 3.82 14.71 2.64
N PHE A 38 5.12 14.64 2.42
CA PHE A 38 5.94 13.52 2.86
C PHE A 38 7.41 13.93 3.00
N ASP A 39 7.98 13.69 4.18
CA ASP A 39 9.41 13.90 4.43
C ASP A 39 10.13 12.55 4.39
N THR A 40 10.87 12.30 3.32
CA THR A 40 11.56 11.02 3.06
C THR A 40 12.54 10.64 4.17
N ASP A 41 13.11 11.61 4.86
CA ASP A 41 14.09 11.37 5.92
C ASP A 41 13.42 11.05 7.26
N LYS A 42 12.22 11.58 7.50
CA LYS A 42 11.54 11.51 8.79
C LYS A 42 10.34 10.56 8.79
N ASP A 43 9.62 10.47 7.68
CA ASP A 43 8.44 9.62 7.57
C ASP A 43 8.77 8.19 7.16
N ASN A 44 7.91 7.27 7.55
CA ASN A 44 7.84 5.94 6.96
C ASN A 44 6.72 5.89 5.91
N SER A 45 7.04 5.29 4.79
CA SER A 45 6.07 4.99 3.73
C SER A 45 5.30 3.70 4.03
N VAL A 46 4.32 3.39 3.19
CA VAL A 46 3.64 2.10 3.18
C VAL A 46 4.65 0.96 3.02
N GLN A 47 4.45 -0.10 3.78
CA GLN A 47 5.20 -1.35 3.69
C GLN A 47 4.26 -2.49 3.34
N PHE A 48 4.73 -3.40 2.49
CA PHE A 48 3.98 -4.54 2.01
C PHE A 48 4.48 -5.83 2.64
N ILE A 49 3.56 -6.75 2.91
CA ILE A 49 3.88 -8.08 3.41
C ILE A 49 3.96 -9.03 2.20
N ASN A 50 5.04 -9.79 2.13
CA ASN A 50 5.18 -10.81 1.09
C ASN A 50 4.05 -11.84 1.23
N PRO A 51 3.21 -12.05 0.23
CA PRO A 51 2.08 -12.97 0.31
C PRO A 51 2.48 -14.45 0.29
N ASN A 52 3.77 -14.75 0.13
CA ASN A 52 4.27 -16.12 0.11
C ASN A 52 4.76 -16.55 1.49
N PRO A 53 3.94 -17.29 2.28
CA PRO A 53 4.30 -17.70 3.64
C PRO A 53 5.47 -18.69 3.68
N VAL A 54 5.67 -19.47 2.63
CA VAL A 54 6.82 -20.41 2.53
C VAL A 54 8.13 -19.64 2.47
N TYR A 55 8.16 -18.55 1.72
CA TYR A 55 9.32 -17.68 1.65
C TYR A 55 9.66 -17.07 3.02
N ASN A 56 8.65 -16.56 3.72
CA ASN A 56 8.84 -15.96 5.04
C ASN A 56 9.44 -16.97 6.03
N THR A 57 8.90 -18.20 6.05
CA THR A 57 9.39 -19.27 6.91
C THR A 57 10.82 -19.69 6.56
N LEU A 58 11.13 -19.84 5.26
CA LEU A 58 12.47 -20.23 4.82
C LEU A 58 13.51 -19.17 5.15
N MET A 59 13.21 -17.90 4.98
CA MET A 59 14.11 -16.79 5.30
C MET A 59 14.45 -16.76 6.79
N ASP A 60 13.44 -16.90 7.64
CA ASP A 60 13.62 -16.91 9.09
C ASP A 60 14.36 -18.18 9.58
N THR A 61 14.02 -19.34 9.03
CA THR A 61 14.58 -20.63 9.46
C THR A 61 16.02 -20.84 9.00
N LEU A 62 16.33 -20.43 7.78
CA LEU A 62 17.64 -20.68 7.17
C LEU A 62 18.62 -19.52 7.38
N ASN A 63 18.18 -18.44 8.02
CA ASN A 63 18.97 -17.22 8.24
C ASN A 63 19.70 -16.74 6.96
N LEU A 64 18.99 -16.83 5.84
CA LEU A 64 19.54 -16.45 4.53
C LEU A 64 19.56 -14.94 4.43
N ASN A 65 20.73 -14.35 4.51
CA ASN A 65 20.98 -12.95 4.17
C ASN A 65 20.80 -12.73 2.66
N VAL A 66 19.58 -12.78 2.18
CA VAL A 66 19.29 -12.52 0.77
C VAL A 66 19.03 -11.04 0.59
N HIS A 67 19.96 -10.36 -0.04
CA HIS A 67 19.83 -8.94 -0.37
C HIS A 67 18.84 -8.64 -1.51
N ASN A 68 17.96 -9.57 -1.83
CA ASN A 68 16.92 -9.37 -2.83
C ASN A 68 15.63 -8.87 -2.15
N PRO A 69 15.21 -7.61 -2.38
CA PRO A 69 14.00 -7.06 -1.77
C PRO A 69 12.74 -7.87 -2.05
N MET A 70 12.68 -8.55 -3.22
CA MET A 70 11.53 -9.38 -3.61
C MET A 70 11.42 -10.66 -2.79
N MET A 71 12.47 -11.06 -2.09
CA MET A 71 12.51 -12.24 -1.23
C MET A 71 12.38 -11.86 0.26
N SER A 72 12.29 -10.59 0.57
CA SER A 72 12.09 -10.14 1.95
C SER A 72 10.66 -10.42 2.42
N PRO A 73 10.45 -10.81 3.69
CA PRO A 73 9.13 -10.91 4.30
C PRO A 73 8.34 -9.60 4.25
N ARG A 74 9.04 -8.49 4.24
CA ARG A 74 8.46 -7.13 4.17
C ARG A 74 9.20 -6.33 3.11
N ILE A 75 8.44 -5.60 2.32
CA ILE A 75 8.97 -4.74 1.27
C ILE A 75 8.59 -3.31 1.62
N GLY A 76 9.59 -2.50 1.92
CA GLY A 76 9.48 -1.04 2.01
C GLY A 76 10.08 -0.41 0.76
N LEU A 77 9.41 0.58 0.22
CA LEU A 77 9.89 1.37 -0.91
C LEU A 77 10.14 2.80 -0.43
N ASN A 78 11.15 3.44 -0.99
CA ASN A 78 11.41 4.84 -0.73
C ASN A 78 10.55 5.70 -1.67
N PHE A 79 9.80 6.61 -1.08
CA PHE A 79 8.96 7.57 -1.79
C PHE A 79 9.39 8.99 -1.46
N ASN A 80 9.09 9.89 -2.38
CA ASN A 80 9.18 11.33 -2.19
C ASN A 80 7.78 11.93 -2.22
N GLU A 81 7.67 13.16 -1.75
CA GLU A 81 6.48 13.96 -1.96
C GLU A 81 6.16 14.05 -3.47
N GLY A 82 4.90 13.84 -3.83
CA GLY A 82 4.46 13.79 -5.23
C GLY A 82 4.51 12.41 -5.87
N ASP A 83 5.10 11.41 -5.25
CA ASP A 83 5.08 10.04 -5.76
C ASP A 83 3.72 9.37 -5.56
N MET A 84 3.41 8.44 -6.45
CA MET A 84 2.23 7.59 -6.37
C MET A 84 2.60 6.12 -6.57
N ILE A 85 2.02 5.26 -5.75
CA ILE A 85 2.10 3.81 -5.94
C ILE A 85 0.73 3.21 -6.22
N LEU A 86 0.70 2.23 -7.12
CA LEU A 86 -0.46 1.37 -7.38
C LEU A 86 -0.09 -0.07 -7.04
N PHE A 87 -1.01 -0.77 -6.39
CA PHE A 87 -0.79 -2.16 -5.99
C PHE A 87 -2.11 -2.95 -5.96
N PRO A 88 -2.05 -4.29 -6.08
CA PRO A 88 -3.24 -5.13 -5.93
C PRO A 88 -3.88 -4.93 -4.56
N SER A 89 -5.20 -4.70 -4.53
CA SER A 89 -5.94 -4.45 -3.28
C SER A 89 -5.93 -5.62 -2.30
N THR A 90 -5.59 -6.81 -2.76
CA THR A 90 -5.43 -8.02 -1.95
C THR A 90 -4.11 -8.07 -1.19
N LEU A 91 -3.16 -7.19 -1.50
CA LEU A 91 -1.84 -7.18 -0.88
C LEU A 91 -1.92 -6.56 0.52
N ASP A 92 -1.56 -7.36 1.52
CA ASP A 92 -1.50 -6.88 2.90
C ASP A 92 -0.40 -5.85 3.05
N HIS A 93 -0.73 -4.75 3.69
CA HIS A 93 0.17 -3.64 3.89
C HIS A 93 -0.13 -2.90 5.20
N PHE A 94 0.82 -2.10 5.63
CA PHE A 94 0.73 -1.30 6.84
C PHE A 94 1.59 -0.04 6.70
N VAL A 95 1.37 0.93 7.58
CA VAL A 95 2.17 2.15 7.61
C VAL A 95 2.73 2.34 9.02
N PRO A 96 4.05 2.22 9.22
CA PRO A 96 4.67 2.45 10.52
C PRO A 96 4.56 3.91 10.96
N LYS A 97 4.78 4.16 12.25
CA LYS A 97 5.05 5.50 12.79
C LYS A 97 6.21 6.15 12.04
N ALA A 98 6.34 7.45 12.13
CA ALA A 98 7.49 8.16 11.60
C ALA A 98 8.81 7.58 12.14
N LYS A 99 9.90 7.74 11.40
CA LYS A 99 11.25 7.28 11.79
C LYS A 99 11.76 8.00 13.03
N GLN A 100 11.31 9.24 13.20
CA GLN A 100 11.63 10.10 14.34
C GLN A 100 10.48 11.10 14.57
N PRO A 101 10.28 11.58 15.82
CA PRO A 101 9.30 12.61 16.11
C PRO A 101 9.59 13.90 15.35
N HIS A 102 8.56 14.49 14.75
CA HIS A 102 8.63 15.81 14.10
C HIS A 102 7.23 16.44 14.03
N ASP A 103 7.17 17.74 13.78
CA ASP A 103 5.92 18.52 13.80
C ASP A 103 5.19 18.56 12.45
N GLN A 104 5.85 18.12 11.36
CA GLN A 104 5.23 18.10 10.05
C GLN A 104 4.26 16.93 9.92
N LEU A 105 3.08 17.18 9.38
CA LEU A 105 2.10 16.13 9.10
C LEU A 105 2.47 15.36 7.83
N ARG A 106 2.30 14.04 7.85
CA ARG A 106 2.31 13.20 6.66
C ARG A 106 0.89 13.18 6.09
N ILE A 107 0.73 13.61 4.84
CA ILE A 107 -0.56 13.67 4.16
C ILE A 107 -0.50 12.83 2.89
N SER A 108 -1.44 11.90 2.76
CA SER A 108 -1.58 11.08 1.56
C SER A 108 -3.02 10.94 1.13
N LEU A 109 -3.23 10.83 -0.17
CA LEU A 109 -4.51 10.45 -0.77
C LEU A 109 -4.45 8.95 -1.05
N SER A 110 -5.35 8.20 -0.45
CA SER A 110 -5.55 6.78 -0.76
C SER A 110 -6.82 6.60 -1.59
N PHE A 111 -6.82 5.63 -2.48
CA PHE A 111 -7.99 5.33 -3.30
C PHE A 111 -8.04 3.86 -3.69
N ASN A 112 -9.24 3.39 -3.93
CA ASN A 112 -9.53 2.04 -4.42
C ASN A 112 -10.28 2.11 -5.74
N VAL A 113 -9.93 1.22 -6.65
CA VAL A 113 -10.63 1.01 -7.92
C VAL A 113 -11.29 -0.36 -7.88
N SER A 114 -12.60 -0.38 -8.05
CA SER A 114 -13.40 -1.60 -8.12
C SER A 114 -14.10 -1.66 -9.47
N PRO A 115 -14.17 -2.83 -10.13
CA PRO A 115 -14.97 -2.95 -11.32
C PRO A 115 -16.44 -2.77 -10.96
N THR A 116 -17.18 -2.09 -11.80
CA THR A 116 -18.64 -2.19 -11.79
C THR A 116 -19.03 -3.61 -12.20
N SER A 117 -20.05 -4.17 -11.59
CA SER A 117 -20.49 -5.57 -11.77
C SER A 117 -20.43 -6.03 -13.22
N VAL A 118 -19.78 -7.16 -13.46
CA VAL A 118 -19.81 -7.82 -14.78
C VAL A 118 -21.17 -8.51 -14.93
N HIS A 119 -21.91 -8.17 -15.99
CA HIS A 119 -23.13 -8.88 -16.31
C HIS A 119 -22.82 -10.36 -16.60
N PRO A 120 -23.70 -11.32 -16.25
CA PRO A 120 -23.48 -12.76 -16.52
C PRO A 120 -23.14 -13.11 -17.97
N SER A 121 -23.47 -12.23 -18.92
CA SER A 121 -23.08 -12.35 -20.34
C SER A 121 -21.66 -11.85 -20.65
N GLY A 122 -20.86 -11.52 -19.64
CA GLY A 122 -19.51 -10.94 -19.83
C GLY A 122 -19.50 -9.47 -20.24
N ARG A 123 -20.64 -8.79 -20.23
CA ARG A 123 -20.73 -7.35 -20.49
C ARG A 123 -20.73 -6.59 -19.17
N MET A 124 -19.88 -5.56 -19.07
CA MET A 124 -19.94 -4.62 -17.94
C MET A 124 -21.25 -3.83 -18.02
N THR A 125 -22.00 -3.81 -16.93
CA THR A 125 -23.18 -2.94 -16.79
C THR A 125 -22.74 -1.57 -16.30
N THR A 126 -23.22 -0.56 -16.98
CA THR A 126 -23.01 0.86 -16.59
C THR A 126 -23.85 1.22 -15.37
#